data_efd4e8035dda57d19f91f01217421183
#
_entry.id   efd4e8035dda57d19f91f01217421183
#
_cell.length_a   1.000
_cell.length_b   1.000
_cell.length_c   1.000
_cell.angle_alpha   90.00
_cell.angle_beta   90.00
_cell.angle_gamma   90.00
#
_symmetry.space_group_name_H-M   'P 1'
#
loop_
_entity.id
_entity.type
_entity.pdbx_description
1 polymer ?
#
loop_
_entity_poly.entity_id
_entity_poly.type
_entity_poly.pdbx_seq_one_letter_code
_entity_poly.pdbx_strand_id
1 'polypeptide(L)'
;KACREHFVVTLVFPILQERKRHETEYLLEMLDNWCGQHQEKLEIVVNDWGTAALAAERKNFMVCLGILLNKRKKDPRMKYKQGNDALFRKNSLNAEFYRTYLKENFGIDRYEWESFGFPQIFPSGENSLHFPFYQTNTSQHCTLYAECVNGNRGAQDQVTDCPRYCERQAFLYPKQLQMMGRYNSLFALAPALFRNPAEMGRAYAAHGVKRFVLN
;
A
#
# COMPACT_ATOMS: atom_id res chain seq x y z
N LYS A 1 13.18 19.51 -7.65
CA LYS A 1 12.09 20.44 -8.03
C LYS A 1 10.99 20.44 -6.97
N ALA A 2 10.39 19.28 -6.61
CA ALA A 2 9.30 19.18 -5.65
C ALA A 2 9.61 19.85 -4.29
N CYS A 3 10.77 19.56 -3.69
CA CYS A 3 11.19 20.16 -2.42
C CYS A 3 11.35 21.69 -2.50
N ARG A 4 11.78 22.23 -3.65
CA ARG A 4 11.86 23.69 -3.87
C ARG A 4 10.49 24.36 -3.98
N GLU A 5 9.46 23.59 -4.32
CA GLU A 5 8.07 24.04 -4.43
C GLU A 5 7.28 23.77 -3.14
N HIS A 6 7.96 23.44 -2.03
CA HIS A 6 7.38 23.13 -0.72
C HIS A 6 6.43 21.91 -0.70
N PHE A 7 6.56 20.99 -1.65
CA PHE A 7 5.85 19.71 -1.60
C PHE A 7 6.53 18.73 -0.63
N VAL A 8 5.78 18.08 0.18
CA VAL A 8 6.26 16.93 0.95
C VAL A 8 6.31 15.72 0.01
N VAL A 9 7.49 15.13 -0.13
CA VAL A 9 7.72 14.00 -1.02
C VAL A 9 7.66 12.70 -0.21
N THR A 10 6.85 11.76 -0.68
CA THR A 10 6.80 10.39 -0.18
C THR A 10 7.19 9.44 -1.31
N LEU A 11 8.15 8.56 -1.08
CA LEU A 11 8.54 7.53 -2.04
C LEU A 11 7.98 6.18 -1.61
N VAL A 12 7.30 5.52 -2.53
CA VAL A 12 6.71 4.19 -2.32
C VAL A 12 7.57 3.15 -3.02
N PHE A 13 8.13 2.22 -2.26
CA PHE A 13 8.89 1.11 -2.81
C PHE A 13 7.97 -0.06 -3.13
N PRO A 14 8.11 -0.68 -4.34
CA PRO A 14 7.43 -1.93 -4.65
C PRO A 14 8.01 -3.08 -3.81
N ILE A 15 7.37 -4.25 -3.87
CA ILE A 15 7.92 -5.46 -3.23
C ILE A 15 9.31 -5.75 -3.80
N LEU A 16 10.29 -5.87 -2.92
CA LEU A 16 11.67 -6.18 -3.27
C LEU A 16 11.77 -7.56 -3.92
N GLN A 17 12.38 -7.59 -5.09
CA GLN A 17 12.78 -8.84 -5.75
C GLN A 17 14.27 -9.05 -5.51
N GLU A 18 14.69 -10.28 -5.23
CA GLU A 18 16.10 -10.60 -4.92
C GLU A 18 17.06 -10.09 -6.01
N ARG A 19 16.69 -10.26 -7.27
CA ARG A 19 17.49 -9.75 -8.43
C ARG A 19 17.63 -8.22 -8.46
N LYS A 20 16.79 -7.49 -7.72
CA LYS A 20 16.80 -6.02 -7.66
C LYS A 20 17.34 -5.48 -6.34
N ARG A 21 17.84 -6.35 -5.48
CA ARG A 21 18.31 -5.98 -4.14
C ARG A 21 19.41 -4.92 -4.21
N HIS A 22 20.47 -5.18 -4.97
CA HIS A 22 21.59 -4.24 -5.08
C HIS A 22 21.20 -2.89 -5.67
N GLU A 23 20.31 -2.89 -6.67
CA GLU A 23 19.79 -1.63 -7.23
C GLU A 23 18.98 -0.85 -6.19
N THR A 24 18.18 -1.55 -5.37
CA THR A 24 17.38 -0.94 -4.31
C THR A 24 18.27 -0.38 -3.19
N GLU A 25 19.28 -1.13 -2.75
CA GLU A 25 20.27 -0.69 -1.77
C GLU A 25 20.99 0.59 -2.25
N TYR A 26 21.47 0.57 -3.48
CA TYR A 26 22.15 1.71 -4.09
C TYR A 26 21.23 2.94 -4.19
N LEU A 27 19.98 2.76 -4.58
CA LEU A 27 19.01 3.85 -4.64
C LEU A 27 18.72 4.44 -3.27
N LEU A 28 18.54 3.61 -2.25
CA LEU A 28 18.33 4.06 -0.87
C LEU A 28 19.55 4.82 -0.34
N GLU A 29 20.77 4.37 -0.64
CA GLU A 29 21.99 5.06 -0.26
C GLU A 29 22.11 6.43 -0.93
N MET A 30 21.85 6.52 -2.24
CA MET A 30 21.84 7.80 -2.95
C MET A 30 20.84 8.78 -2.35
N LEU A 31 19.64 8.31 -2.02
CA LEU A 31 18.58 9.14 -1.43
C LEU A 31 18.95 9.61 -0.02
N ASP A 32 19.51 8.73 0.82
CA ASP A 32 19.94 9.08 2.17
C ASP A 32 21.07 10.12 2.14
N ASN A 33 22.06 9.94 1.25
CA ASN A 33 23.15 10.89 1.04
C ASN A 33 22.64 12.26 0.57
N TRP A 34 21.69 12.25 -0.37
CA TRP A 34 21.05 13.48 -0.85
C TRP A 34 20.32 14.20 0.29
N CYS A 35 19.55 13.47 1.09
CA CYS A 35 18.85 14.01 2.25
C CYS A 35 19.82 14.62 3.26
N GLY A 36 20.92 13.93 3.54
CA GLY A 36 21.97 14.44 4.45
C GLY A 36 22.62 15.74 3.95
N GLN A 37 22.93 15.82 2.65
CA GLN A 37 23.50 17.02 2.04
C GLN A 37 22.56 18.23 2.06
N HIS A 38 21.25 17.99 1.98
CA HIS A 38 20.22 19.05 1.94
C HIS A 38 19.54 19.30 3.29
N GLN A 39 19.93 18.56 4.34
CA GLN A 39 19.30 18.61 5.68
C GLN A 39 17.79 18.31 5.63
N GLU A 40 17.39 17.44 4.73
CA GLU A 40 16.01 17.02 4.51
C GLU A 40 15.73 15.64 5.10
N LYS A 41 14.46 15.35 5.36
CA LYS A 41 13.99 14.01 5.70
C LYS A 41 13.02 13.53 4.63
N LEU A 42 13.12 12.24 4.27
CA LEU A 42 12.30 11.65 3.23
C LEU A 42 11.43 10.53 3.82
N GLU A 43 10.13 10.60 3.54
CA GLU A 43 9.23 9.49 3.89
C GLU A 43 9.36 8.37 2.87
N ILE A 44 9.67 7.16 3.36
CA ILE A 44 9.80 5.94 2.58
C ILE A 44 8.71 4.95 2.98
N VAL A 45 7.82 4.64 2.05
CA VAL A 45 6.77 3.63 2.25
C VAL A 45 7.31 2.27 1.83
N VAL A 46 7.31 1.33 2.76
CA VAL A 46 7.83 -0.03 2.56
C VAL A 46 6.70 -1.05 2.52
N ASN A 47 6.74 -1.93 1.52
CA ASN A 47 5.70 -2.94 1.27
C ASN A 47 6.18 -4.38 1.48
N ASP A 48 7.42 -4.56 1.90
CA ASP A 48 8.04 -5.84 2.28
C ASP A 48 9.10 -5.62 3.36
N TRP A 49 9.47 -6.71 4.04
CA TRP A 49 10.41 -6.67 5.16
C TRP A 49 11.86 -6.44 4.74
N GLY A 50 12.25 -6.84 3.53
CA GLY A 50 13.59 -6.59 3.01
C GLY A 50 13.82 -5.10 2.82
N THR A 51 12.92 -4.41 2.13
CA THR A 51 12.98 -2.95 1.99
C THR A 51 12.86 -2.24 3.35
N ALA A 52 12.03 -2.75 4.27
CA ALA A 52 11.90 -2.18 5.61
C ALA A 52 13.23 -2.21 6.37
N ALA A 53 13.94 -3.34 6.35
CA ALA A 53 15.24 -3.47 6.99
C ALA A 53 16.27 -2.51 6.37
N LEU A 54 16.36 -2.47 5.05
CA LEU A 54 17.27 -1.57 4.35
C LEU A 54 16.99 -0.09 4.63
N ALA A 55 15.72 0.31 4.69
CA ALA A 55 15.33 1.69 4.95
C ALA A 55 15.57 2.09 6.42
N ALA A 56 15.35 1.18 7.38
CA ALA A 56 15.53 1.43 8.81
C ALA A 56 16.99 1.72 9.20
N GLU A 57 17.97 1.26 8.42
CA GLU A 57 19.38 1.54 8.63
C GLU A 57 19.78 3.00 8.27
N ARG A 58 18.89 3.76 7.62
CA ARG A 58 19.17 5.10 7.09
C ARG A 58 18.66 6.20 8.01
N LYS A 59 19.52 7.15 8.37
CA LYS A 59 19.23 8.18 9.38
C LYS A 59 18.26 9.27 8.91
N ASN A 60 18.20 9.51 7.60
CA ASN A 60 17.39 10.58 7.02
C ASN A 60 16.02 10.11 6.51
N PHE A 61 15.66 8.86 6.76
CA PHE A 61 14.37 8.33 6.37
C PHE A 61 13.37 8.31 7.52
N MET A 62 12.13 8.60 7.19
CA MET A 62 10.95 8.34 8.00
C MET A 62 10.26 7.13 7.38
N VAL A 63 10.39 5.96 8.01
CA VAL A 63 9.86 4.72 7.44
C VAL A 63 8.37 4.61 7.74
N CYS A 64 7.58 4.37 6.69
CA CYS A 64 6.13 4.21 6.75
C CYS A 64 5.74 2.78 6.35
N LEU A 65 4.90 2.13 7.13
CA LEU A 65 4.36 0.80 6.81
C LEU A 65 3.34 0.90 5.69
N GLY A 66 3.64 0.33 4.54
CA GLY A 66 2.77 0.32 3.38
C GLY A 66 1.59 -0.65 3.50
N ILE A 67 0.63 -0.50 2.60
CA ILE A 67 -0.64 -1.26 2.58
C ILE A 67 -0.47 -2.77 2.49
N LEU A 68 0.63 -3.27 1.91
CA LEU A 68 0.89 -4.70 1.77
C LEU A 68 1.38 -5.35 3.07
N LEU A 69 2.00 -4.59 3.96
CA LEU A 69 2.41 -5.03 5.28
C LEU A 69 1.34 -4.77 6.35
N ASN A 70 0.42 -3.86 6.09
CA ASN A 70 -0.74 -3.62 6.95
C ASN A 70 -1.80 -4.69 6.73
N LYS A 71 -1.62 -5.86 7.34
CA LYS A 71 -2.42 -7.06 7.09
C LYS A 71 -3.84 -6.94 7.61
N ARG A 72 -4.77 -7.11 6.71
CA ARG A 72 -6.21 -7.08 6.96
C ARG A 72 -6.94 -8.02 6.00
N LYS A 73 -8.07 -8.57 6.41
CA LYS A 73 -8.95 -9.30 5.50
C LYS A 73 -9.70 -8.31 4.61
N LYS A 74 -9.49 -8.40 3.30
CA LYS A 74 -10.01 -7.46 2.30
C LYS A 74 -10.77 -8.18 1.17
N ASP A 75 -11.51 -9.22 1.48
CA ASP A 75 -12.32 -9.95 0.50
C ASP A 75 -13.62 -9.18 0.23
N PRO A 76 -13.88 -8.70 -1.01
CA PRO A 76 -15.10 -7.93 -1.32
C PRO A 76 -16.38 -8.72 -1.14
N ARG A 77 -16.30 -10.06 -1.06
CA ARG A 77 -17.46 -10.93 -0.76
C ARG A 77 -17.88 -10.86 0.70
N MET A 78 -17.09 -10.29 1.58
CA MET A 78 -17.42 -10.18 3.01
C MET A 78 -18.73 -9.42 3.25
N LYS A 79 -19.08 -8.46 2.39
CA LYS A 79 -20.33 -7.72 2.47
C LYS A 79 -21.58 -8.58 2.32
N TYR A 80 -21.44 -9.82 1.80
CA TYR A 80 -22.52 -10.78 1.64
C TYR A 80 -22.53 -11.88 2.70
N LYS A 81 -21.60 -11.84 3.64
CA LYS A 81 -21.48 -12.83 4.69
C LYS A 81 -21.84 -12.23 6.04
N GLN A 82 -22.52 -13.00 6.84
CA GLN A 82 -22.66 -12.69 8.26
C GLN A 82 -21.32 -12.95 8.97
N GLY A 83 -20.95 -12.09 9.88
CA GLY A 83 -19.71 -12.22 10.62
C GLY A 83 -19.67 -11.32 11.84
N ASN A 84 -18.56 -11.39 12.55
CA ASN A 84 -18.33 -10.54 13.71
C ASN A 84 -17.70 -9.20 13.28
N ASP A 85 -18.51 -8.15 13.21
CA ASP A 85 -18.08 -6.81 12.81
C ASP A 85 -16.91 -6.28 13.65
N ALA A 86 -16.84 -6.63 14.93
CA ALA A 86 -15.76 -6.22 15.80
C ALA A 86 -14.40 -6.79 15.35
N LEU A 87 -14.39 -8.01 14.79
CA LEU A 87 -13.19 -8.60 14.21
C LEU A 87 -12.82 -7.93 12.87
N PHE A 88 -13.81 -7.57 12.06
CA PHE A 88 -13.57 -6.94 10.77
C PHE A 88 -13.06 -5.50 10.87
N ARG A 89 -13.28 -4.83 12.00
CA ARG A 89 -12.74 -3.49 12.27
C ARG A 89 -11.26 -3.49 12.60
N LYS A 90 -10.71 -4.63 13.04
CA LYS A 90 -9.32 -4.76 13.49
C LYS A 90 -8.41 -5.29 12.40
N ASN A 91 -7.13 -4.94 12.51
CA ASN A 91 -6.04 -5.51 11.73
C ASN A 91 -4.81 -5.74 12.63
N SER A 92 -3.68 -6.09 12.01
CA SER A 92 -2.43 -6.32 12.75
C SER A 92 -1.97 -5.12 13.58
N LEU A 93 -2.18 -3.89 13.10
CA LEU A 93 -1.78 -2.67 13.79
C LEU A 93 -2.61 -2.35 15.05
N ASN A 94 -3.72 -3.06 15.28
CA ASN A 94 -4.47 -2.90 16.54
C ASN A 94 -3.83 -3.68 17.71
N ALA A 95 -2.86 -4.56 17.43
CA ALA A 95 -2.06 -5.22 18.46
C ALA A 95 -0.91 -4.29 18.89
N GLU A 96 -0.86 -3.95 20.18
CA GLU A 96 0.14 -3.02 20.73
C GLU A 96 1.54 -3.57 20.55
N PHE A 97 1.76 -4.83 20.89
CA PHE A 97 3.08 -5.45 20.77
C PHE A 97 3.63 -5.34 19.34
N TYR A 98 2.76 -5.44 18.32
CA TYR A 98 3.19 -5.35 16.92
C TYR A 98 3.62 -3.92 16.56
N ARG A 99 2.92 -2.90 17.05
CA ARG A 99 3.35 -1.50 16.86
C ARG A 99 4.66 -1.21 17.58
N THR A 100 4.82 -1.71 18.81
CA THR A 100 6.08 -1.61 19.56
C THR A 100 7.22 -2.27 18.79
N TYR A 101 7.02 -3.48 18.32
CA TYR A 101 7.99 -4.19 17.47
C TYR A 101 8.39 -3.40 16.22
N LEU A 102 7.40 -2.84 15.51
CA LEU A 102 7.64 -2.02 14.31
C LEU A 102 8.47 -0.77 14.64
N LYS A 103 8.17 -0.11 15.74
CA LYS A 103 8.88 1.10 16.15
C LYS A 103 10.31 0.80 16.61
N GLU A 104 10.50 -0.22 17.43
CA GLU A 104 11.81 -0.58 17.99
C GLU A 104 12.77 -1.15 16.93
N ASN A 105 12.28 -1.94 15.98
CA ASN A 105 13.15 -2.62 15.02
C ASN A 105 13.30 -1.87 13.68
N PHE A 106 12.32 -1.02 13.30
CA PHE A 106 12.31 -0.35 12.00
C PHE A 106 12.06 1.15 12.07
N GLY A 107 11.86 1.71 13.25
CA GLY A 107 11.51 3.13 13.42
C GLY A 107 10.12 3.49 12.88
N ILE A 108 9.25 2.50 12.64
CA ILE A 108 7.94 2.69 12.00
C ILE A 108 6.89 3.11 13.03
N ASP A 109 6.36 4.32 12.87
CA ASP A 109 5.19 4.85 13.58
C ASP A 109 4.21 5.56 12.63
N ARG A 110 4.37 5.34 11.33
CA ARG A 110 3.56 5.83 10.22
C ARG A 110 2.96 4.66 9.47
N TYR A 111 1.67 4.75 9.11
CA TYR A 111 0.94 3.61 8.58
C TYR A 111 0.06 4.02 7.41
N GLU A 112 0.11 3.23 6.34
CA GLU A 112 -0.83 3.35 5.24
C GLU A 112 -2.00 2.39 5.39
N TRP A 113 -3.17 2.89 5.11
CA TRP A 113 -4.44 2.19 5.17
C TRP A 113 -5.15 2.30 3.84
N GLU A 114 -6.09 1.42 3.60
CA GLU A 114 -6.98 1.51 2.46
C GLU A 114 -8.42 1.67 2.93
N SER A 115 -9.20 2.49 2.21
CA SER A 115 -10.63 2.56 2.44
C SER A 115 -11.25 1.21 2.12
N PHE A 116 -12.06 0.71 3.02
CA PHE A 116 -12.68 -0.60 2.92
C PHE A 116 -14.13 -0.52 3.42
N GLY A 117 -15.01 -1.42 2.94
CA GLY A 117 -16.44 -1.37 3.23
C GLY A 117 -16.86 -1.53 4.69
N PHE A 118 -15.93 -1.72 5.61
CA PHE A 118 -16.16 -1.82 7.06
C PHE A 118 -15.42 -0.69 7.80
N PRO A 119 -15.97 -0.19 8.91
CA PRO A 119 -15.26 0.74 9.78
C PRO A 119 -13.91 0.19 10.22
N GLN A 120 -12.96 1.07 10.43
CA GLN A 120 -11.60 0.73 10.84
C GLN A 120 -11.27 1.40 12.15
N ILE A 121 -10.38 0.78 12.93
CA ILE A 121 -9.84 1.34 14.16
C ILE A 121 -8.40 1.75 13.86
N PHE A 122 -8.15 3.05 13.84
CA PHE A 122 -6.82 3.58 13.62
C PHE A 122 -6.09 3.72 14.96
N PRO A 123 -4.85 3.21 15.08
CA PRO A 123 -4.03 3.47 16.25
C PRO A 123 -3.53 4.92 16.26
N SER A 124 -2.95 5.34 17.40
CA SER A 124 -2.17 6.57 17.46
C SER A 124 -0.99 6.50 16.50
N GLY A 125 -0.65 7.62 15.85
CA GLY A 125 0.43 7.73 14.87
C GLY A 125 0.01 8.50 13.63
N GLU A 126 0.86 8.50 12.61
CA GLU A 126 0.61 9.13 11.33
C GLU A 126 -0.11 8.15 10.39
N ASN A 127 -1.43 8.27 10.29
CA ASN A 127 -2.26 7.40 9.46
C ASN A 127 -2.61 8.07 8.14
N SER A 128 -2.29 7.40 7.03
CA SER A 128 -2.66 7.80 5.66
C SER A 128 -3.70 6.84 5.10
N LEU A 129 -4.78 7.35 4.52
CA LEU A 129 -5.87 6.55 3.97
C LEU A 129 -5.91 6.64 2.46
N HIS A 130 -5.67 5.54 1.79
CA HIS A 130 -5.84 5.38 0.34
C HIS A 130 -7.31 5.17 -0.03
N PHE A 131 -7.75 5.81 -1.07
CA PHE A 131 -9.09 5.69 -1.64
C PHE A 131 -9.09 6.04 -3.14
N PRO A 132 -10.07 5.64 -3.92
CA PRO A 132 -11.24 4.85 -3.56
C PRO A 132 -11.01 3.34 -3.65
N PHE A 133 -9.86 2.94 -4.17
CA PHE A 133 -9.56 1.54 -4.38
C PHE A 133 -8.85 0.93 -3.18
N TYR A 134 -9.09 -0.34 -2.95
CA TYR A 134 -8.31 -1.16 -2.02
C TYR A 134 -7.84 -2.43 -2.72
N GLN A 135 -6.64 -2.83 -2.41
CA GLN A 135 -6.01 -4.01 -2.99
C GLN A 135 -6.49 -5.26 -2.27
N THR A 136 -7.15 -6.16 -2.98
CA THR A 136 -7.66 -7.42 -2.43
C THR A 136 -6.63 -8.53 -2.50
N ASN A 137 -5.80 -8.49 -3.53
CA ASN A 137 -4.73 -9.46 -3.77
C ASN A 137 -3.61 -8.84 -4.59
N THR A 138 -2.40 -9.34 -4.39
CA THR A 138 -1.24 -9.10 -5.27
C THR A 138 -0.45 -10.39 -5.42
N SER A 139 0.23 -10.53 -6.54
CA SER A 139 1.03 -11.71 -6.86
C SER A 139 2.34 -11.27 -7.53
N GLN A 140 3.34 -12.13 -7.47
CA GLN A 140 4.56 -11.96 -8.28
C GLN A 140 4.32 -12.35 -9.75
N HIS A 141 3.22 -13.06 -10.02
CA HIS A 141 2.77 -13.43 -11.36
C HIS A 141 1.69 -12.45 -11.84
N CYS A 142 1.74 -12.08 -13.11
CA CYS A 142 0.78 -11.18 -13.71
C CYS A 142 -0.23 -11.97 -14.55
N THR A 143 -1.48 -12.02 -14.12
CA THR A 143 -2.55 -12.73 -14.86
C THR A 143 -2.80 -12.15 -16.25
N LEU A 144 -2.60 -10.83 -16.42
CA LEU A 144 -2.74 -10.18 -17.72
C LEU A 144 -1.60 -10.57 -18.67
N TYR A 145 -0.37 -10.62 -18.18
CA TYR A 145 0.77 -11.10 -18.95
C TYR A 145 0.56 -12.55 -19.38
N ALA A 146 0.17 -13.42 -18.46
CA ALA A 146 -0.10 -14.82 -18.72
C ALA A 146 -1.19 -15.01 -19.79
N GLU A 147 -2.28 -14.25 -19.75
CA GLU A 147 -3.32 -14.27 -20.77
C GLU A 147 -2.81 -13.80 -22.14
N CYS A 148 -2.10 -12.67 -22.18
CA CYS A 148 -1.65 -12.07 -23.43
C CYS A 148 -0.51 -12.85 -24.11
N VAL A 149 0.33 -13.54 -23.35
CA VAL A 149 1.48 -14.29 -23.89
C VAL A 149 1.13 -15.76 -24.12
N ASN A 150 0.43 -16.38 -23.18
CA ASN A 150 0.21 -17.83 -23.17
C ASN A 150 -1.24 -18.22 -23.47
N GLY A 151 -2.16 -17.26 -23.58
CA GLY A 151 -3.61 -17.54 -23.68
C GLY A 151 -4.16 -18.27 -22.44
N ASN A 152 -3.44 -18.24 -21.34
CA ASN A 152 -3.78 -18.95 -20.11
C ASN A 152 -3.57 -18.07 -18.88
N ARG A 153 -4.65 -17.50 -18.38
CA ARG A 153 -4.68 -16.63 -17.19
C ARG A 153 -4.11 -17.29 -15.92
N GLY A 154 -4.14 -18.61 -15.83
CA GLY A 154 -3.65 -19.38 -14.70
C GLY A 154 -2.15 -19.70 -14.75
N ALA A 155 -1.45 -19.40 -15.85
CA ALA A 155 -0.02 -19.63 -15.95
C ALA A 155 0.73 -18.75 -14.91
N GLN A 156 1.67 -19.38 -14.20
CA GLN A 156 2.44 -18.73 -13.15
C GLN A 156 3.87 -18.40 -13.60
N ASP A 157 3.99 -17.92 -14.81
CA ASP A 157 5.27 -17.53 -15.38
C ASP A 157 5.77 -16.24 -14.76
N GLN A 158 7.06 -16.20 -14.47
CA GLN A 158 7.70 -15.00 -13.98
C GLN A 158 7.81 -13.97 -15.11
N VAL A 159 7.32 -12.76 -14.85
CA VAL A 159 7.41 -11.67 -15.82
C VAL A 159 8.83 -11.12 -15.82
N THR A 160 9.59 -11.36 -16.89
CA THR A 160 10.95 -10.82 -17.07
C THR A 160 10.97 -9.57 -17.94
N ASP A 161 10.30 -9.59 -19.07
CA ASP A 161 10.17 -8.47 -20.02
C ASP A 161 8.70 -8.20 -20.29
N CYS A 162 8.13 -7.23 -19.59
CA CYS A 162 6.73 -6.92 -19.71
C CYS A 162 6.49 -5.81 -20.74
N PRO A 163 5.71 -6.05 -21.84
CA PRO A 163 5.31 -5.02 -22.79
C PRO A 163 4.30 -4.02 -22.22
N ARG A 164 3.98 -4.09 -20.93
CA ARG A 164 3.04 -3.22 -20.21
C ARG A 164 1.60 -3.28 -20.76
N TYR A 165 1.12 -4.47 -21.01
CA TYR A 165 -0.28 -4.68 -21.44
C TYR A 165 -1.30 -3.94 -20.56
N CYS A 166 -1.00 -3.78 -19.26
CA CYS A 166 -1.85 -3.10 -18.28
C CYS A 166 -2.01 -1.57 -18.50
N GLU A 167 -1.22 -0.96 -19.37
CA GLU A 167 -1.42 0.45 -19.75
C GLU A 167 -2.73 0.63 -20.52
N ARG A 168 -3.16 -0.39 -21.26
CA ARG A 168 -4.32 -0.33 -22.14
C ARG A 168 -5.42 -1.34 -21.82
N GLN A 169 -5.14 -2.27 -20.92
CA GLN A 169 -6.05 -3.38 -20.61
C GLN A 169 -6.19 -3.59 -19.12
N ALA A 170 -7.36 -4.05 -18.72
CA ALA A 170 -7.65 -4.48 -17.36
C ALA A 170 -8.64 -5.65 -17.38
N PHE A 171 -8.57 -6.54 -16.39
CA PHE A 171 -9.60 -7.54 -16.18
C PHE A 171 -10.76 -6.93 -15.39
N LEU A 172 -11.96 -7.04 -15.93
CA LEU A 172 -13.19 -6.67 -15.24
C LEU A 172 -13.84 -7.92 -14.65
N TYR A 173 -14.30 -7.79 -13.44
CA TYR A 173 -15.05 -8.81 -12.71
C TYR A 173 -16.54 -8.50 -12.75
N PRO A 174 -17.42 -9.47 -12.39
CA PRO A 174 -18.85 -9.23 -12.30
C PRO A 174 -19.17 -7.97 -11.47
N LYS A 175 -20.11 -7.14 -11.94
CA LYS A 175 -20.43 -5.82 -11.37
C LYS A 175 -20.70 -5.85 -9.85
N GLN A 176 -21.31 -6.91 -9.35
CA GLN A 176 -21.59 -7.05 -7.91
C GLN A 176 -20.34 -7.12 -7.03
N LEU A 177 -19.19 -7.51 -7.57
CA LEU A 177 -17.92 -7.54 -6.84
C LEU A 177 -17.22 -6.18 -6.84
N GLN A 178 -17.50 -5.33 -7.82
CA GLN A 178 -16.85 -4.04 -7.99
C GLN A 178 -15.32 -4.14 -8.00
N MET A 179 -14.81 -5.15 -8.71
CA MET A 179 -13.39 -5.48 -8.79
C MET A 179 -12.85 -5.28 -10.19
N MET A 180 -11.55 -4.97 -10.24
CA MET A 180 -10.75 -4.98 -11.45
C MET A 180 -9.38 -5.57 -11.19
N GLY A 181 -8.83 -6.27 -12.19
CA GLY A 181 -7.43 -6.70 -12.20
C GLY A 181 -6.61 -5.75 -13.08
N ARG A 182 -5.55 -5.21 -12.53
CA ARG A 182 -4.59 -4.37 -13.24
C ARG A 182 -3.19 -4.59 -12.68
N TYR A 183 -2.19 -4.52 -13.53
CA TYR A 183 -0.84 -4.94 -13.16
C TYR A 183 -0.85 -6.40 -12.67
N ASN A 184 -0.15 -6.72 -11.62
CA ASN A 184 -0.17 -8.01 -10.94
C ASN A 184 -1.13 -8.05 -9.73
N SER A 185 -2.11 -7.16 -9.68
CA SER A 185 -2.95 -6.95 -8.51
C SER A 185 -4.43 -6.93 -8.85
N LEU A 186 -5.25 -7.29 -7.86
CA LEU A 186 -6.70 -7.17 -7.89
C LEU A 186 -7.12 -6.05 -6.95
N PHE A 187 -7.95 -5.16 -7.47
CA PHE A 187 -8.48 -4.01 -6.75
C PHE A 187 -10.00 -4.11 -6.66
N ALA A 188 -10.54 -3.64 -5.55
CA ALA A 188 -11.97 -3.44 -5.40
C ALA A 188 -12.25 -1.98 -5.02
N LEU A 189 -13.47 -1.52 -5.31
CA LEU A 189 -13.91 -0.16 -5.08
C LEU A 189 -14.62 -0.03 -3.73
N ALA A 190 -14.28 0.99 -2.96
CA ALA A 190 -15.00 1.43 -1.77
C ALA A 190 -15.74 2.75 -2.06
N PRO A 191 -16.96 2.71 -2.60
CA PRO A 191 -17.64 3.88 -3.14
C PRO A 191 -18.18 4.85 -2.09
N ALA A 192 -18.15 4.49 -0.81
CA ALA A 192 -18.73 5.30 0.27
C ALA A 192 -18.14 6.72 0.34
N LEU A 193 -16.84 6.88 0.09
CA LEU A 193 -16.17 8.18 0.08
C LEU A 193 -16.68 9.11 -1.03
N PHE A 194 -17.18 8.58 -2.13
CA PHE A 194 -17.74 9.41 -3.21
C PHE A 194 -19.18 9.86 -2.96
N ARG A 195 -19.93 9.14 -2.11
CA ARG A 195 -21.32 9.49 -1.81
C ARG A 195 -21.43 10.76 -0.96
N ASN A 196 -20.52 10.91 0.00
CA ASN A 196 -20.46 12.08 0.85
C ASN A 196 -18.99 12.37 1.27
N PRO A 197 -18.15 12.89 0.36
CA PRO A 197 -16.72 13.00 0.58
C PRO A 197 -16.36 13.92 1.76
N ALA A 198 -17.09 15.00 1.94
CA ALA A 198 -16.82 15.96 3.01
C ALA A 198 -17.12 15.40 4.40
N GLU A 199 -18.23 14.68 4.55
CA GLU A 199 -18.60 14.04 5.81
C GLU A 199 -17.66 12.88 6.13
N MET A 200 -17.42 12.01 5.16
CA MET A 200 -16.51 10.88 5.32
C MET A 200 -15.08 11.33 5.62
N GLY A 201 -14.61 12.39 4.96
CA GLY A 201 -13.30 12.97 5.24
C GLY A 201 -13.20 13.48 6.69
N ARG A 202 -14.20 14.22 7.16
CA ARG A 202 -14.25 14.67 8.57
C ARG A 202 -14.31 13.50 9.54
N ALA A 203 -15.12 12.48 9.25
CA ALA A 203 -15.23 11.30 10.10
C ALA A 203 -13.89 10.55 10.21
N TYR A 204 -13.20 10.31 9.10
CA TYR A 204 -11.88 9.69 9.13
C TYR A 204 -10.83 10.55 9.84
N ALA A 205 -10.83 11.86 9.61
CA ALA A 205 -9.93 12.79 10.31
C ALA A 205 -10.16 12.77 11.83
N ALA A 206 -11.42 12.76 12.28
CA ALA A 206 -11.77 12.64 13.69
C ALA A 206 -11.34 11.31 14.32
N HIS A 207 -11.16 10.25 13.51
CA HIS A 207 -10.68 8.95 13.94
C HIS A 207 -9.18 8.74 13.74
N GLY A 208 -8.41 9.78 13.46
CA GLY A 208 -6.95 9.76 13.45
C GLY A 208 -6.29 9.61 12.08
N VAL A 209 -7.05 9.73 10.98
CA VAL A 209 -6.46 9.84 9.64
C VAL A 209 -5.96 11.27 9.42
N LYS A 210 -4.69 11.41 9.09
CA LYS A 210 -4.04 12.71 8.89
C LYS A 210 -3.78 13.04 7.41
N ARG A 211 -3.73 12.02 6.56
CA ARG A 211 -3.48 12.18 5.12
C ARG A 211 -4.45 11.32 4.31
N PHE A 212 -5.01 11.90 3.26
CA PHE A 212 -5.81 11.19 2.27
C PHE A 212 -4.99 11.03 0.99
N VAL A 213 -4.95 9.81 0.46
CA VAL A 213 -4.22 9.46 -0.76
C VAL A 213 -5.22 9.01 -1.81
N LEU A 214 -5.28 9.73 -2.92
CA LEU A 214 -6.08 9.35 -4.09
C LEU A 214 -5.25 8.40 -4.97
N ASN A 215 -5.75 7.18 -5.19
CA ASN A 215 -5.09 6.15 -5.98
C ASN A 215 -5.87 5.73 -7.23
#